data_de0e6dd4df8b5c66a1f2167ba5b2eda2
#
_entry.id   de0e6dd4df8b5c66a1f2167ba5b2eda2
#
_cell.length_a   1.000
_cell.length_b   1.000
_cell.length_c   1.000
_cell.angle_alpha   90.00
_cell.angle_beta   90.00
_cell.angle_gamma   90.00
#
_symmetry.space_group_name_H-M   'P 1'
#
loop_
_entity.id
_entity.type
_entity.pdbx_description
1 polymer ?
#
loop_
_entity_poly.entity_id
_entity_poly.type
_entity_poly.pdbx_seq_one_letter_code
_entity_poly.pdbx_strand_id
1 'polypeptide(L)'
;MACAFWVAMVMMILAVDVRAFDTVILDPGHGAHDRGAAIGYVYEKHLALDTARRVEQLLKKEGLKVIMTRSRDVFIPLQDRSAAGNRGRGAIFVSVHYNYNRGGSGAGAETYYHFSSSYMLAAYIQAYLVQRTSMTNRGVKSAGFHVIRATTKNPAVLVECGFVSNSTERARMMTGEYRARIAEGIAQGIIAYRKSK
;
A
#
# COMPACT_ATOMS: atom_id res chain seq x y z
N MET A 1 -70.54 -6.37 -3.63
CA MET A 1 -69.42 -6.15 -2.72
C MET A 1 -68.20 -6.75 -3.38
N ALA A 2 -67.28 -5.96 -3.96
CA ALA A 2 -66.10 -6.43 -4.62
C ALA A 2 -64.89 -6.08 -3.72
N CYS A 3 -64.23 -7.10 -3.14
CA CYS A 3 -63.02 -6.96 -2.38
C CYS A 3 -61.83 -6.85 -3.34
N ALA A 4 -61.22 -5.66 -3.42
CA ALA A 4 -59.96 -5.44 -4.13
C ALA A 4 -58.81 -5.85 -3.23
N PHE A 5 -58.08 -6.92 -3.60
CA PHE A 5 -56.79 -7.31 -2.99
C PHE A 5 -55.68 -6.47 -3.59
N TRP A 6 -55.10 -5.57 -2.78
CA TRP A 6 -53.86 -4.88 -3.12
C TRP A 6 -52.66 -5.80 -2.78
N VAL A 7 -51.98 -6.29 -3.80
CA VAL A 7 -50.72 -6.97 -3.63
C VAL A 7 -49.59 -5.90 -3.63
N ALA A 8 -49.10 -5.60 -2.46
CA ALA A 8 -47.88 -4.75 -2.33
C ALA A 8 -46.64 -5.55 -2.75
N MET A 9 -46.17 -5.28 -3.95
CA MET A 9 -44.87 -5.84 -4.43
C MET A 9 -43.74 -5.07 -3.78
N VAL A 10 -43.12 -5.64 -2.74
CA VAL A 10 -41.92 -5.10 -2.12
C VAL A 10 -40.75 -5.36 -3.08
N MET A 11 -40.36 -4.33 -3.81
CA MET A 11 -39.12 -4.34 -4.62
C MET A 11 -37.94 -4.26 -3.68
N MET A 12 -37.29 -5.40 -3.41
CA MET A 12 -36.03 -5.47 -2.68
C MET A 12 -34.94 -4.96 -3.62
N ILE A 13 -34.61 -3.67 -3.53
CA ILE A 13 -33.48 -3.09 -4.24
C ILE A 13 -32.23 -3.67 -3.61
N LEU A 14 -31.62 -4.68 -4.25
CA LEU A 14 -30.28 -5.11 -3.94
C LEU A 14 -29.37 -3.94 -4.30
N ALA A 15 -28.91 -3.20 -3.31
CA ALA A 15 -27.84 -2.23 -3.49
C ALA A 15 -26.60 -3.00 -3.97
N VAL A 16 -26.30 -2.92 -5.27
CA VAL A 16 -25.04 -3.39 -5.80
C VAL A 16 -23.98 -2.46 -5.22
N ASP A 17 -23.25 -2.97 -4.24
CA ASP A 17 -22.09 -2.28 -3.64
C ASP A 17 -21.00 -2.17 -4.72
N VAL A 18 -21.05 -1.09 -5.50
CA VAL A 18 -20.06 -0.79 -6.55
C VAL A 18 -18.77 -0.35 -5.85
N ARG A 19 -18.02 -1.33 -5.37
CA ARG A 19 -16.73 -1.07 -4.74
C ARG A 19 -15.73 -0.62 -5.81
N ALA A 20 -15.00 0.45 -5.54
CA ALA A 20 -14.07 1.06 -6.48
C ALA A 20 -12.94 0.11 -6.94
N PHE A 21 -12.58 -0.88 -6.12
CA PHE A 21 -11.64 -1.96 -6.43
C PHE A 21 -11.84 -3.13 -5.46
N ASP A 22 -11.48 -4.31 -5.90
CA ASP A 22 -11.48 -5.54 -5.11
C ASP A 22 -10.08 -6.16 -4.96
N THR A 23 -9.13 -5.70 -5.77
CA THR A 23 -7.80 -6.26 -5.88
C THR A 23 -6.74 -5.23 -5.47
N VAL A 24 -5.79 -5.67 -4.64
CA VAL A 24 -4.61 -4.89 -4.25
C VAL A 24 -3.35 -5.61 -4.76
N ILE A 25 -2.55 -4.91 -5.56
CA ILE A 25 -1.25 -5.39 -5.99
C ILE A 25 -0.22 -4.79 -5.05
N LEU A 26 0.38 -5.64 -4.21
CA LEU A 26 1.45 -5.26 -3.29
C LEU A 26 2.80 -5.55 -3.91
N ASP A 27 3.65 -4.54 -3.93
CA ASP A 27 4.98 -4.60 -4.49
C ASP A 27 6.03 -4.36 -3.40
N PRO A 28 6.55 -5.41 -2.74
CA PRO A 28 7.70 -5.25 -1.85
C PRO A 28 8.92 -4.81 -2.65
N GLY A 29 9.48 -3.63 -2.36
CA GLY A 29 10.65 -3.10 -3.06
C GLY A 29 11.85 -4.05 -3.03
N HIS A 30 12.73 -3.95 -4.05
CA HIS A 30 13.99 -4.68 -4.12
C HIS A 30 13.85 -6.20 -4.16
N GLY A 31 14.94 -6.95 -3.82
CA GLY A 31 14.94 -8.41 -3.72
C GLY A 31 16.21 -9.06 -4.29
N ALA A 32 16.60 -10.20 -3.77
CA ALA A 32 17.81 -10.94 -4.08
C ALA A 32 19.07 -10.08 -4.02
N HIS A 33 19.77 -9.85 -5.15
CA HIS A 33 20.99 -9.03 -5.23
C HIS A 33 20.73 -7.54 -5.00
N ASP A 34 19.52 -7.04 -5.32
CA ASP A 34 19.11 -5.67 -5.01
C ASP A 34 18.68 -5.59 -3.53
N ARG A 35 19.57 -5.03 -2.71
CA ARG A 35 19.36 -4.92 -1.26
C ARG A 35 18.50 -3.71 -0.87
N GLY A 36 18.39 -2.70 -1.77
CA GLY A 36 17.89 -1.38 -1.42
C GLY A 36 18.79 -0.67 -0.41
N ALA A 37 18.22 0.17 0.44
CA ALA A 37 18.94 0.76 1.55
C ALA A 37 19.55 -0.30 2.44
N ALA A 38 20.85 -0.13 2.78
CA ALA A 38 21.62 -1.12 3.53
C ALA A 38 22.49 -0.43 4.59
N ILE A 39 22.33 -0.84 5.86
CA ILE A 39 23.18 -0.44 6.98
C ILE A 39 23.54 -1.69 7.78
N GLY A 40 24.81 -2.09 7.75
CA GLY A 40 25.26 -3.34 8.33
C GLY A 40 24.52 -4.54 7.71
N TYR A 41 23.83 -5.30 8.53
CA TYR A 41 23.01 -6.45 8.09
C TYR A 41 21.54 -6.12 7.90
N VAL A 42 21.13 -4.85 8.04
CA VAL A 42 19.76 -4.39 7.80
C VAL A 42 19.62 -4.02 6.34
N TYR A 43 18.78 -4.75 5.61
CA TYR A 43 18.50 -4.52 4.19
C TYR A 43 17.04 -4.17 4.00
N GLU A 44 16.77 -3.12 3.25
CA GLU A 44 15.43 -2.66 2.91
C GLU A 44 14.56 -3.78 2.34
N LYS A 45 15.10 -4.60 1.44
CA LYS A 45 14.36 -5.71 0.82
C LYS A 45 13.69 -6.66 1.80
N HIS A 46 14.29 -6.88 2.99
CA HIS A 46 13.72 -7.76 4.02
C HIS A 46 12.60 -7.05 4.79
N LEU A 47 12.80 -5.78 5.12
CA LEU A 47 11.80 -4.96 5.79
C LEU A 47 10.56 -4.78 4.91
N ALA A 48 10.76 -4.46 3.63
CA ALA A 48 9.70 -4.30 2.65
C ALA A 48 8.87 -5.59 2.47
N LEU A 49 9.54 -6.74 2.37
CA LEU A 49 8.88 -8.04 2.23
C LEU A 49 8.06 -8.42 3.46
N ASP A 50 8.63 -8.28 4.66
CA ASP A 50 7.93 -8.60 5.91
C ASP A 50 6.70 -7.67 6.09
N THR A 51 6.88 -6.37 5.87
CA THR A 51 5.78 -5.40 5.95
C THR A 51 4.67 -5.72 4.96
N ALA A 52 5.00 -5.96 3.69
CA ALA A 52 4.01 -6.28 2.66
C ALA A 52 3.26 -7.58 2.94
N ARG A 53 3.92 -8.61 3.48
CA ARG A 53 3.24 -9.86 3.90
C ARG A 53 2.22 -9.62 5.03
N ARG A 54 2.54 -8.71 5.97
CA ARG A 54 1.60 -8.34 7.05
C ARG A 54 0.42 -7.55 6.48
N VAL A 55 0.67 -6.62 5.55
CA VAL A 55 -0.39 -5.90 4.83
C VAL A 55 -1.29 -6.88 4.07
N GLU A 56 -0.70 -7.84 3.35
CA GLU A 56 -1.44 -8.89 2.65
C GLU A 56 -2.41 -9.64 3.57
N GLN A 57 -1.92 -10.09 4.73
CA GLN A 57 -2.75 -10.81 5.70
C GLN A 57 -3.92 -9.97 6.21
N LEU A 58 -3.69 -8.68 6.50
CA LEU A 58 -4.72 -7.77 6.96
C LEU A 58 -5.78 -7.52 5.89
N LEU A 59 -5.37 -7.26 4.65
CA LEU A 59 -6.28 -6.99 3.54
C LEU A 59 -7.11 -8.23 3.14
N LYS A 60 -6.52 -9.43 3.20
CA LYS A 60 -7.26 -10.68 2.97
C LYS A 60 -8.35 -10.93 4.01
N LYS A 61 -8.12 -10.57 5.27
CA LYS A 61 -9.16 -10.65 6.33
C LYS A 61 -10.34 -9.71 6.05
N GLU A 62 -10.11 -8.61 5.34
CA GLU A 62 -11.13 -7.65 4.91
C GLU A 62 -11.79 -8.02 3.55
N GLY A 63 -11.54 -9.23 3.07
CA GLY A 63 -12.14 -9.76 1.85
C GLY A 63 -11.56 -9.18 0.55
N LEU A 64 -10.39 -8.56 0.59
CA LEU A 64 -9.69 -8.09 -0.60
C LEU A 64 -8.84 -9.19 -1.23
N LYS A 65 -8.83 -9.26 -2.54
CA LYS A 65 -7.88 -10.06 -3.30
C LYS A 65 -6.53 -9.36 -3.28
N VAL A 66 -5.47 -10.07 -2.88
CA VAL A 66 -4.12 -9.52 -2.85
C VAL A 66 -3.19 -10.31 -3.75
N ILE A 67 -2.46 -9.60 -4.60
CA ILE A 67 -1.45 -10.15 -5.50
C ILE A 67 -0.11 -9.52 -5.12
N MET A 68 0.85 -10.34 -4.71
CA MET A 68 2.21 -9.90 -4.40
C MET A 68 3.08 -9.97 -5.67
N THR A 69 3.88 -8.94 -5.97
CA THR A 69 4.88 -9.01 -7.06
C THR A 69 5.99 -10.00 -6.72
N ARG A 70 6.34 -10.12 -5.45
CA ARG A 70 7.19 -11.19 -4.90
C ARG A 70 6.72 -11.57 -3.50
N SER A 71 6.71 -12.85 -3.21
CA SER A 71 6.41 -13.41 -1.89
C SER A 71 7.64 -14.01 -1.18
N ARG A 72 8.82 -13.91 -1.79
CA ARG A 72 10.11 -14.40 -1.27
C ARG A 72 11.23 -13.45 -1.69
N ASP A 73 12.45 -13.71 -1.22
CA ASP A 73 13.63 -12.89 -1.57
C ASP A 73 14.12 -13.21 -2.98
N VAL A 74 13.41 -12.70 -4.00
CA VAL A 74 13.76 -12.78 -5.42
C VAL A 74 13.76 -11.38 -6.02
N PHE A 75 14.60 -11.16 -7.04
CA PHE A 75 14.61 -9.93 -7.82
C PHE A 75 13.47 -9.94 -8.83
N ILE A 76 12.75 -8.83 -8.90
CA ILE A 76 11.74 -8.56 -9.94
C ILE A 76 12.12 -7.26 -10.65
N PRO A 77 12.31 -7.26 -11.98
CA PRO A 77 12.58 -6.06 -12.75
C PRO A 77 11.47 -4.99 -12.60
N LEU A 78 11.84 -3.71 -12.67
CA LEU A 78 10.87 -2.61 -12.52
C LEU A 78 9.71 -2.69 -13.51
N GLN A 79 10.00 -3.14 -14.73
CA GLN A 79 9.00 -3.32 -15.79
C GLN A 79 7.96 -4.38 -15.40
N ASP A 80 8.40 -5.49 -14.81
CA ASP A 80 7.50 -6.58 -14.42
C ASP A 80 6.63 -6.18 -13.22
N ARG A 81 7.17 -5.35 -12.30
CA ARG A 81 6.39 -4.77 -11.19
C ARG A 81 5.27 -3.87 -11.73
N SER A 82 5.59 -2.93 -12.61
CA SER A 82 4.59 -2.06 -13.23
C SER A 82 3.62 -2.82 -14.15
N ALA A 83 4.08 -3.85 -14.84
CA ALA A 83 3.21 -4.74 -15.62
C ALA A 83 2.21 -5.47 -14.74
N ALA A 84 2.61 -5.92 -13.54
CA ALA A 84 1.67 -6.46 -12.55
C ALA A 84 0.63 -5.41 -12.14
N GLY A 85 1.05 -4.16 -11.89
CA GLY A 85 0.17 -3.03 -11.58
C GLY A 85 -0.84 -2.70 -12.70
N ASN A 86 -0.52 -3.05 -13.94
CA ASN A 86 -1.35 -2.84 -15.12
C ASN A 86 -2.23 -4.06 -15.51
N ARG A 87 -2.23 -5.15 -14.73
CA ARG A 87 -3.07 -6.33 -15.00
C ARG A 87 -4.53 -6.02 -14.66
N GLY A 88 -5.35 -5.84 -15.72
CA GLY A 88 -6.77 -5.56 -15.56
C GLY A 88 -7.07 -4.15 -15.04
N ARG A 89 -8.33 -3.91 -14.70
CA ARG A 89 -8.86 -2.71 -14.04
C ARG A 89 -9.54 -3.11 -12.74
N GLY A 90 -9.87 -2.14 -11.90
CA GLY A 90 -10.50 -2.41 -10.60
C GLY A 90 -9.49 -2.90 -9.55
N ALA A 91 -8.24 -2.49 -9.68
CA ALA A 91 -7.17 -2.74 -8.72
C ALA A 91 -6.52 -1.43 -8.26
N ILE A 92 -5.70 -1.53 -7.21
CA ILE A 92 -4.72 -0.51 -6.85
C ILE A 92 -3.34 -1.15 -6.76
N PHE A 93 -2.28 -0.35 -6.97
CA PHE A 93 -0.90 -0.76 -6.83
C PHE A 93 -0.24 -0.01 -5.68
N VAL A 94 0.37 -0.75 -4.75
CA VAL A 94 1.04 -0.19 -3.57
C VAL A 94 2.43 -0.79 -3.44
N SER A 95 3.45 0.00 -3.74
CA SER A 95 4.86 -0.37 -3.55
C SER A 95 5.31 0.02 -2.15
N VAL A 96 5.97 -0.90 -1.45
CA VAL A 96 6.40 -0.75 -0.06
C VAL A 96 7.91 -0.68 0.01
N HIS A 97 8.42 0.43 0.53
CA HIS A 97 9.83 0.81 0.59
C HIS A 97 10.23 1.35 1.96
N TYR A 98 11.55 1.49 2.16
CA TYR A 98 12.16 2.15 3.31
C TYR A 98 13.28 3.04 2.82
N ASN A 99 13.17 4.31 3.13
CA ASN A 99 14.00 5.38 2.60
C ASN A 99 15.46 5.35 3.13
N TYR A 100 16.31 6.06 2.43
CA TYR A 100 17.71 6.28 2.81
C TYR A 100 18.10 7.73 2.56
N ASN A 101 18.82 8.32 3.51
CA ASN A 101 19.46 9.62 3.33
C ASN A 101 20.91 9.55 3.85
N ARG A 102 21.86 10.01 3.03
CA ARG A 102 23.30 9.86 3.30
C ARG A 102 23.74 10.44 4.65
N GLY A 103 23.09 11.50 5.12
CA GLY A 103 23.42 12.15 6.40
C GLY A 103 22.78 11.49 7.63
N GLY A 104 21.94 10.47 7.47
CA GLY A 104 21.26 9.78 8.59
C GLY A 104 20.21 10.63 9.34
N SER A 105 20.02 11.88 8.97
CA SER A 105 19.09 12.82 9.64
C SER A 105 17.64 12.71 9.17
N GLY A 106 17.40 12.02 8.04
CA GLY A 106 16.04 11.78 7.55
C GLY A 106 15.23 10.96 8.56
N ALA A 107 13.99 11.35 8.79
CA ALA A 107 13.05 10.62 9.65
C ALA A 107 11.61 10.83 9.18
N GLY A 108 10.76 9.83 9.37
CA GLY A 108 9.32 9.89 9.09
C GLY A 108 8.89 9.17 7.82
N ALA A 109 7.58 9.09 7.62
CA ALA A 109 6.97 8.47 6.45
C ALA A 109 6.63 9.50 5.38
N GLU A 110 6.72 9.08 4.13
CA GLU A 110 6.24 9.82 2.97
C GLU A 110 5.62 8.88 1.94
N THR A 111 4.56 9.33 1.27
CA THR A 111 3.90 8.53 0.23
C THR A 111 3.94 9.24 -1.10
N TYR A 112 4.40 8.55 -2.12
CA TYR A 112 4.57 9.09 -3.46
C TYR A 112 3.49 8.62 -4.41
N TYR A 113 3.04 9.52 -5.28
CA TYR A 113 2.17 9.25 -6.43
C TYR A 113 2.75 9.89 -7.68
N HIS A 114 2.30 9.46 -8.86
CA HIS A 114 2.66 10.10 -10.13
C HIS A 114 1.44 10.77 -10.78
N PHE A 115 0.36 10.05 -10.98
CA PHE A 115 -0.86 10.59 -11.57
C PHE A 115 -1.80 11.14 -10.48
N SER A 116 -2.46 12.26 -10.75
CA SER A 116 -3.39 12.91 -9.80
C SER A 116 -4.51 11.98 -9.32
N SER A 117 -4.94 11.04 -10.15
CA SER A 117 -5.90 9.99 -9.78
C SER A 117 -5.47 9.12 -8.59
N SER A 118 -4.17 9.06 -8.30
CA SER A 118 -3.59 8.29 -7.19
C SER A 118 -3.43 9.11 -5.90
N TYR A 119 -3.64 10.46 -5.96
CA TYR A 119 -3.40 11.35 -4.81
C TYR A 119 -4.22 10.95 -3.58
N MET A 120 -5.51 10.66 -3.74
CA MET A 120 -6.36 10.30 -2.61
C MET A 120 -5.93 8.97 -1.96
N LEU A 121 -5.53 7.97 -2.76
CA LEU A 121 -4.97 6.73 -2.23
C LEU A 121 -3.72 7.01 -1.39
N ALA A 122 -2.80 7.85 -1.90
CA ALA A 122 -1.59 8.25 -1.19
C ALA A 122 -1.93 8.99 0.11
N ALA A 123 -2.89 9.90 0.09
CA ALA A 123 -3.30 10.70 1.25
C ALA A 123 -3.90 9.83 2.36
N TYR A 124 -4.78 8.88 2.03
CA TYR A 124 -5.32 7.94 3.00
C TYR A 124 -4.23 7.07 3.63
N ILE A 125 -3.35 6.47 2.81
CA ILE A 125 -2.26 5.64 3.34
C ILE A 125 -1.34 6.47 4.23
N GLN A 126 -0.93 7.65 3.80
CA GLN A 126 -0.05 8.54 4.58
C GLN A 126 -0.66 8.88 5.94
N ALA A 127 -1.93 9.28 5.96
CA ALA A 127 -2.62 9.68 7.19
C ALA A 127 -2.69 8.53 8.22
N TYR A 128 -3.14 7.37 7.78
CA TYR A 128 -3.27 6.21 8.67
C TYR A 128 -1.92 5.63 9.10
N LEU A 129 -0.91 5.65 8.22
CA LEU A 129 0.46 5.22 8.56
C LEU A 129 1.04 6.10 9.66
N VAL A 130 0.95 7.42 9.54
CA VAL A 130 1.41 8.37 10.56
C VAL A 130 0.64 8.22 11.86
N GLN A 131 -0.69 8.12 11.79
CA GLN A 131 -1.54 7.92 12.95
C GLN A 131 -1.16 6.65 13.73
N ARG A 132 -0.89 5.55 13.03
CA ARG A 132 -0.62 4.24 13.64
C ARG A 132 0.78 4.11 14.24
N THR A 133 1.75 4.82 13.68
CA THR A 133 3.17 4.69 14.04
C THR A 133 3.70 5.86 14.85
N SER A 134 2.99 6.99 14.86
CA SER A 134 3.44 8.27 15.45
C SER A 134 4.78 8.76 14.90
N MET A 135 5.13 8.36 13.65
CA MET A 135 6.34 8.87 13.01
C MET A 135 6.10 10.26 12.43
N THR A 136 7.19 10.96 12.14
CA THR A 136 7.13 12.28 11.49
C THR A 136 6.38 12.18 10.16
N ASN A 137 5.38 13.03 9.98
CA ASN A 137 4.65 13.12 8.72
C ASN A 137 5.41 13.98 7.72
N ARG A 138 5.97 13.35 6.69
CA ARG A 138 6.67 14.05 5.60
C ARG A 138 5.74 14.36 4.42
N GLY A 139 4.49 13.94 4.51
CA GLY A 139 3.42 14.25 3.57
C GLY A 139 3.37 13.36 2.34
N VAL A 140 2.47 13.76 1.44
CA VAL A 140 2.24 13.14 0.14
C VAL A 140 2.95 13.97 -0.92
N LYS A 141 3.67 13.31 -1.84
CA LYS A 141 4.52 13.97 -2.85
C LYS A 141 4.31 13.38 -4.23
N SER A 142 4.43 14.21 -5.26
CA SER A 142 4.51 13.74 -6.64
C SER A 142 5.95 13.35 -6.99
N ALA A 143 6.13 12.19 -7.64
CA ALA A 143 7.44 11.73 -8.09
C ALA A 143 7.35 10.84 -9.35
N GLY A 144 8.47 10.71 -10.06
CA GLY A 144 8.57 9.92 -11.29
C GLY A 144 9.16 8.53 -11.10
N PHE A 145 9.02 7.90 -9.93
CA PHE A 145 9.50 6.53 -9.73
C PHE A 145 8.90 5.58 -10.75
N HIS A 146 9.73 4.71 -11.33
CA HIS A 146 9.33 3.88 -12.46
C HIS A 146 8.03 3.11 -12.19
N VAL A 147 7.95 2.44 -11.06
CA VAL A 147 6.82 1.55 -10.74
C VAL A 147 5.47 2.27 -10.66
N ILE A 148 5.43 3.53 -10.20
CA ILE A 148 4.20 4.32 -10.13
C ILE A 148 3.94 5.12 -11.41
N ARG A 149 4.98 5.53 -12.14
CA ARG A 149 4.86 6.23 -13.43
C ARG A 149 4.42 5.29 -14.54
N ALA A 150 4.96 4.07 -14.57
CA ALA A 150 4.63 3.08 -15.58
C ALA A 150 3.35 2.28 -15.26
N THR A 151 2.79 2.40 -14.07
CA THR A 151 1.46 1.85 -13.74
C THR A 151 0.40 2.88 -14.10
N THR A 152 -0.22 2.69 -15.28
CA THR A 152 -1.13 3.68 -15.89
C THR A 152 -2.61 3.29 -15.86
N LYS A 153 -2.92 2.00 -15.61
CA LYS A 153 -4.30 1.49 -15.66
C LYS A 153 -5.04 1.57 -14.34
N ASN A 154 -4.29 1.62 -13.23
CA ASN A 154 -4.82 1.60 -11.87
C ASN A 154 -4.14 2.67 -11.02
N PRO A 155 -4.78 3.19 -9.96
CA PRO A 155 -4.12 4.06 -9.00
C PRO A 155 -2.88 3.38 -8.41
N ALA A 156 -1.74 4.10 -8.39
CA ALA A 156 -0.44 3.57 -8.00
C ALA A 156 0.30 4.52 -7.05
N VAL A 157 0.80 3.97 -5.95
CA VAL A 157 1.58 4.71 -4.95
C VAL A 157 2.81 3.94 -4.51
N LEU A 158 3.82 4.69 -4.01
CA LEU A 158 5.00 4.15 -3.36
C LEU A 158 5.07 4.73 -1.95
N VAL A 159 5.15 3.86 -0.96
CA VAL A 159 5.15 4.20 0.47
C VAL A 159 6.54 4.01 1.04
N GLU A 160 7.16 5.11 1.49
CA GLU A 160 8.40 5.11 2.25
C GLU A 160 8.08 5.04 3.74
N CYS A 161 8.29 3.87 4.33
CA CYS A 161 7.88 3.53 5.69
C CYS A 161 8.85 4.01 6.78
N GLY A 162 9.69 5.00 6.48
CA GLY A 162 10.73 5.56 7.36
C GLY A 162 12.13 5.36 6.78
N PHE A 163 13.16 5.84 7.48
CA PHE A 163 14.54 5.90 7.00
C PHE A 163 15.43 4.85 7.64
N VAL A 164 15.93 3.88 6.86
CA VAL A 164 16.91 2.88 7.32
C VAL A 164 18.21 3.54 7.78
N SER A 165 18.59 4.67 7.19
CA SER A 165 19.77 5.46 7.56
C SER A 165 19.68 6.11 8.94
N ASN A 166 18.46 6.35 9.47
CA ASN A 166 18.24 6.89 10.80
C ASN A 166 18.35 5.78 11.86
N SER A 167 19.26 5.92 12.82
CA SER A 167 19.53 4.87 13.81
C SER A 167 18.32 4.57 14.70
N THR A 168 17.58 5.59 15.10
CA THR A 168 16.38 5.45 15.96
C THR A 168 15.24 4.76 15.20
N GLU A 169 14.95 5.18 13.98
CA GLU A 169 13.92 4.54 13.15
C GLU A 169 14.31 3.12 12.79
N ARG A 170 15.58 2.90 12.41
CA ARG A 170 16.10 1.56 12.10
C ARG A 170 15.95 0.60 13.28
N ALA A 171 16.27 1.02 14.50
CA ALA A 171 16.07 0.20 15.69
C ALA A 171 14.60 -0.22 15.87
N ARG A 172 13.66 0.71 15.64
CA ARG A 172 12.22 0.42 15.70
C ARG A 172 11.79 -0.53 14.57
N MET A 173 12.23 -0.30 13.33
CA MET A 173 11.91 -1.15 12.16
C MET A 173 12.41 -2.59 12.31
N MET A 174 13.48 -2.81 13.08
CA MET A 174 13.99 -4.16 13.36
C MET A 174 13.04 -4.97 14.23
N THR A 175 12.12 -4.34 14.97
CA THR A 175 11.12 -5.05 15.77
C THR A 175 9.93 -5.48 14.91
N GLY A 176 9.44 -6.72 15.10
CA GLY A 176 8.24 -7.21 14.41
C GLY A 176 6.98 -6.44 14.78
N GLU A 177 6.91 -5.94 16.02
CA GLU A 177 5.80 -5.12 16.50
C GLU A 177 5.68 -3.80 15.72
N TYR A 178 6.79 -3.11 15.51
CA TYR A 178 6.75 -1.83 14.79
C TYR A 178 6.40 -2.01 13.32
N ARG A 179 6.93 -3.06 12.66
CA ARG A 179 6.50 -3.40 11.30
C ARG A 179 5.03 -3.81 11.21
N ALA A 180 4.48 -4.42 12.27
CA ALA A 180 3.04 -4.68 12.34
C ALA A 180 2.24 -3.37 12.39
N ARG A 181 2.65 -2.38 13.18
CA ARG A 181 2.00 -1.05 13.20
C ARG A 181 2.08 -0.34 11.85
N ILE A 182 3.22 -0.43 11.15
CA ILE A 182 3.36 0.09 9.78
C ILE A 182 2.34 -0.59 8.85
N ALA A 183 2.29 -1.92 8.89
CA ALA A 183 1.37 -2.69 8.04
C ALA A 183 -0.10 -2.38 8.35
N GLU A 184 -0.46 -2.24 9.61
CA GLU A 184 -1.81 -1.81 10.03
C GLU A 184 -2.16 -0.43 9.48
N GLY A 185 -1.24 0.54 9.54
CA GLY A 185 -1.46 1.87 8.98
C GLY A 185 -1.69 1.83 7.47
N ILE A 186 -0.86 1.11 6.72
CA ILE A 186 -1.03 0.94 5.27
C ILE A 186 -2.37 0.26 4.95
N ALA A 187 -2.70 -0.85 5.61
CA ALA A 187 -3.92 -1.60 5.37
C ALA A 187 -5.17 -0.76 5.69
N GLN A 188 -5.20 -0.07 6.84
CA GLN A 188 -6.30 0.80 7.23
C GLN A 188 -6.50 1.96 6.25
N GLY A 189 -5.40 2.57 5.75
CA GLY A 189 -5.46 3.60 4.72
C GLY A 189 -6.07 3.09 3.41
N ILE A 190 -5.71 1.89 2.96
CA ILE A 190 -6.29 1.24 1.78
C ILE A 190 -7.79 0.97 1.98
N ILE A 191 -8.17 0.43 3.15
CA ILE A 191 -9.56 0.12 3.48
C ILE A 191 -10.40 1.40 3.55
N ALA A 192 -9.88 2.45 4.18
CA ALA A 192 -10.56 3.74 4.27
C ALA A 192 -10.74 4.38 2.88
N TYR A 193 -9.72 4.34 2.02
CA TYR A 193 -9.83 4.79 0.63
C TYR A 193 -10.89 4.00 -0.14
N ARG A 194 -10.97 2.67 0.01
CA ARG A 194 -12.01 1.84 -0.62
C ARG A 194 -13.43 2.26 -0.22
N LYS A 195 -13.62 2.59 1.07
CA LYS A 195 -14.92 3.02 1.60
C LYS A 195 -15.32 4.43 1.16
N SER A 196 -14.37 5.24 0.71
CA SER A 196 -14.60 6.62 0.25
C SER A 196 -15.01 6.70 -1.23
N LYS A 197 -15.05 5.57 -1.93
CA LYS A 197 -15.42 5.46 -3.36
C LYS A 197 -16.77 4.81 -3.54
#